data_395db81e08fe76b5323954935296d8b6
#
_entry.id   395db81e08fe76b5323954935296d8b6
#
_cell.length_a   1.000
_cell.length_b   1.000
_cell.length_c   1.000
_cell.angle_alpha   90.00
_cell.angle_beta   90.00
_cell.angle_gamma   90.00
#
_symmetry.space_group_name_H-M   'P 1'
#
loop_
_entity.id
_entity.type
_entity.pdbx_description
1 polymer ?
#
loop_
_entity_poly.entity_id
_entity_poly.type
_entity_poly.pdbx_seq_one_letter_code
_entity_poly.pdbx_strand_id
1 'polypeptide(L)' 'MIRYIDGQLHYYDRNGTELHDGDTIRYESGETQKLYLTENGRLGTDATNPVWIADGKAVPCEYGIYRLEEEETEEIVKI' A
#
# COMPACT_ATOMS: atom_id res chain seq x y z
N MET A 1 -9.86 2.00 0.30
CA MET A 1 -10.59 2.15 1.58
C MET A 1 -9.90 1.38 2.68
N ILE A 2 -9.76 1.98 3.81
CA ILE A 2 -9.15 1.35 4.99
C ILE A 2 -10.21 1.27 6.08
N ARG A 3 -10.37 0.10 6.68
CA ARG A 3 -11.31 -0.10 7.77
C ARG A 3 -10.63 -0.73 8.97
N TYR A 4 -11.05 -0.33 10.16
CA TYR A 4 -10.58 -0.91 11.41
C TYR A 4 -11.69 -1.84 11.95
N ILE A 5 -11.43 -3.14 11.92
CA ILE A 5 -12.42 -4.15 12.30
C ILE A 5 -11.79 -5.09 13.32
N ASP A 6 -12.43 -5.23 14.47
CA ASP A 6 -12.00 -6.14 15.54
C ASP A 6 -10.52 -5.97 15.93
N GLY A 7 -10.05 -4.73 15.98
CA GLY A 7 -8.68 -4.43 16.37
C GLY A 7 -7.66 -4.59 15.27
N GLN A 8 -8.10 -4.83 14.03
CA GLN A 8 -7.21 -5.00 12.88
C GLN A 8 -7.56 -4.07 11.74
N LEU A 9 -6.54 -3.60 11.03
CA LEU A 9 -6.72 -2.80 9.83
C LEU A 9 -6.97 -3.72 8.63
N HIS A 10 -7.98 -3.36 7.85
CA HIS A 10 -8.33 -4.03 6.60
C HIS A 10 -8.25 -3.00 5.48
N TYR A 11 -7.58 -3.36 4.40
CA TYR A 11 -7.35 -2.51 3.25
C TYR A 11 -8.10 -3.05 2.05
N TYR A 12 -8.74 -2.17 1.30
CA TYR A 12 -9.50 -2.53 0.11
C TYR A 12 -9.08 -1.62 -1.04
N ASP A 13 -8.92 -2.20 -2.23
CA ASP A 13 -8.58 -1.42 -3.40
C ASP A 13 -9.78 -0.64 -3.93
N ARG A 14 -9.59 0.02 -5.07
CA ARG A 14 -10.63 0.85 -5.69
C ARG A 14 -11.90 0.06 -6.01
N ASN A 15 -11.77 -1.23 -6.27
CA ASN A 15 -12.89 -2.11 -6.60
C ASN A 15 -13.50 -2.81 -5.40
N GLY A 16 -13.01 -2.52 -4.20
CA GLY A 16 -13.49 -3.15 -2.98
C GLY A 16 -12.88 -4.53 -2.72
N THR A 17 -11.80 -4.89 -3.44
CA THR A 17 -11.10 -6.15 -3.21
C THR A 17 -10.16 -6.00 -2.03
N GLU A 18 -10.24 -6.90 -1.07
CA GLU A 18 -9.37 -6.85 0.11
C GLU A 18 -7.91 -7.14 -0.26
N LEU A 19 -7.01 -6.34 0.29
CA LEU A 19 -5.58 -6.43 0.04
C LEU A 19 -4.89 -7.12 1.20
N HIS A 20 -3.89 -7.95 0.88
CA HIS A 20 -3.13 -8.72 1.86
C HIS A 20 -1.63 -8.60 1.60
N ASP A 21 -0.85 -9.01 2.59
CA ASP A 21 0.61 -9.12 2.45
C ASP A 21 0.95 -9.99 1.24
N GLY A 22 1.88 -9.52 0.43
CA GLY A 22 2.32 -10.25 -0.75
C GLY A 22 1.52 -9.98 -2.02
N ASP A 23 0.39 -9.30 -1.92
CA ASP A 23 -0.39 -8.95 -3.11
C ASP A 23 0.35 -7.95 -3.97
N THR A 24 0.09 -7.99 -5.28
CA THR A 24 0.59 -7.00 -6.22
C THR A 24 -0.55 -6.06 -6.58
N ILE A 25 -0.24 -4.77 -6.58
CA ILE A 25 -1.21 -3.72 -6.95
C ILE A 25 -0.70 -2.95 -8.16
N ARG A 26 -1.63 -2.33 -8.88
CA ARG A 26 -1.31 -1.45 -10.01
C ARG A 26 -1.92 -0.08 -9.77
N TYR A 27 -1.11 0.96 -9.97
CA TYR A 27 -1.55 2.35 -9.93
C TYR A 27 -2.14 2.76 -11.29
N GLU A 28 -2.86 3.88 -11.30
CA GLU A 28 -3.43 4.44 -12.52
C GLU A 28 -2.36 4.73 -13.58
N SER A 29 -1.15 5.03 -13.16
CA SER A 29 -0.01 5.25 -14.06
C SER A 29 0.45 3.97 -14.78
N GLY A 30 -0.03 2.81 -14.35
CA GLY A 30 0.42 1.51 -14.84
C GLY A 30 1.54 0.90 -14.03
N GLU A 31 2.11 1.64 -13.07
CA GLU A 31 3.15 1.12 -12.20
C GLU A 31 2.60 0.07 -11.26
N THR A 32 3.36 -0.99 -11.03
CA THR A 32 2.98 -2.05 -10.09
C THR A 32 3.90 -2.07 -8.89
N GLN A 33 3.34 -2.44 -7.75
CA GLN A 33 4.08 -2.57 -6.51
C GLN A 33 3.58 -3.77 -5.75
N LYS A 34 4.47 -4.39 -4.98
CA LYS A 34 4.11 -5.47 -4.08
C LYS A 34 3.79 -4.88 -2.70
N LEU A 35 2.79 -5.44 -2.06
CA LEU A 35 2.41 -5.03 -0.71
C LEU A 35 3.16 -5.83 0.35
N TYR A 36 3.50 -5.17 1.43
CA TYR A 36 4.15 -5.76 2.59
C TYR A 36 3.37 -5.39 3.85
N LEU A 37 3.25 -6.33 4.77
CA LEU A 37 2.64 -6.09 6.06
C LEU A 37 3.71 -5.73 7.08
N THR A 38 3.52 -4.62 7.79
CA THR A 38 4.41 -4.24 8.89
C THR A 38 4.04 -4.99 10.16
N GLU A 39 4.94 -5.00 11.14
CA GLU A 39 4.66 -5.63 12.42
C GLU A 39 3.56 -4.90 13.21
N ASN A 40 3.22 -3.68 12.80
CA ASN A 40 2.11 -2.93 13.39
C ASN A 40 0.78 -3.18 12.67
N GLY A 41 0.73 -4.15 11.75
CA GLY A 41 -0.50 -4.51 11.06
C GLY A 41 -0.91 -3.57 9.93
N ARG A 42 0.04 -2.81 9.39
CA ARG A 42 -0.22 -1.89 8.29
C ARG A 42 0.34 -2.42 6.98
N LEU A 43 -0.37 -2.16 5.91
CA LEU A 43 0.12 -2.51 4.57
C LEU A 43 0.84 -1.32 3.94
N GLY A 44 1.86 -1.61 3.18
CA GLY A 44 2.60 -0.59 2.46
C GLY A 44 3.45 -1.19 1.36
N THR A 45 4.17 -0.33 0.67
CA THR A 45 5.05 -0.69 -0.43
C THR A 45 6.50 -0.42 -0.04
N ASP A 46 7.43 -0.92 -0.86
CA ASP A 46 8.85 -0.75 -0.59
C ASP A 46 9.25 0.73 -0.72
N ALA A 47 9.59 1.36 0.39
CA ALA A 47 10.01 2.76 0.43
C ALA A 47 11.39 2.99 -0.19
N THR A 48 12.10 1.95 -0.56
CA THR A 48 13.39 2.07 -1.25
C THR A 48 13.25 2.13 -2.76
N ASN A 49 12.02 2.10 -3.28
CA ASN A 49 11.77 2.21 -4.72
C ASN A 49 12.38 3.50 -5.27
N PRO A 50 13.37 3.41 -6.19
CA PRO A 50 14.10 4.59 -6.64
C PRO A 50 13.24 5.62 -7.36
N VAL A 51 12.21 5.16 -8.08
CA VAL A 51 11.30 6.07 -8.80
C VAL A 51 10.51 6.90 -7.79
N TRP A 52 9.99 6.27 -6.75
CA TRP A 52 9.21 6.97 -5.75
C TRP A 52 10.06 7.91 -4.89
N ILE A 53 11.29 7.50 -4.59
CA ILE A 53 12.23 8.36 -3.88
C ILE A 53 12.53 9.61 -4.70
N ALA A 54 12.79 9.44 -6.00
CA ALA A 54 13.09 10.56 -6.88
C ALA A 54 11.91 11.53 -7.01
N ASP A 55 10.67 11.01 -6.95
CA ASP A 55 9.46 11.83 -7.02
C ASP A 55 9.08 12.44 -5.66
N GLY A 56 9.83 12.14 -4.62
CA GLY A 56 9.52 12.61 -3.28
C GLY A 56 8.29 11.95 -2.65
N LYS A 57 7.82 10.86 -3.23
CA LYS A 57 6.63 10.14 -2.73
C LYS A 57 6.94 9.14 -1.64
N ALA A 58 8.11 8.53 -1.70
CA ALA A 58 8.49 7.53 -0.74
C ALA A 58 9.10 8.19 0.50
N VAL A 59 8.34 8.22 1.56
CA VAL A 59 8.82 8.65 2.87
C VAL A 59 8.95 7.41 3.71
N PRO A 60 10.15 6.92 3.97
CA PRO A 60 10.34 5.69 4.72
C PRO A 60 9.63 5.74 6.07
N CYS A 61 8.88 4.70 6.35
CA CYS A 61 8.24 4.51 7.65
C CYS A 61 8.32 3.03 7.99
N GLU A 62 8.33 2.72 9.26
CA GLU A 62 8.33 1.34 9.74
C GLU A 62 9.18 0.38 8.88
N TYR A 63 10.48 0.36 9.14
CA TYR A 63 11.40 -0.59 8.49
C TYR A 63 11.49 -0.43 6.96
N GLY A 64 11.33 0.76 6.45
CA GLY A 64 11.47 1.03 5.02
C GLY A 64 10.22 0.73 4.20
N ILE A 65 9.09 0.56 4.83
CA ILE A 65 7.82 0.38 4.15
C ILE A 65 7.11 1.72 4.04
N TYR A 66 6.71 2.09 2.82
CA TYR A 66 5.86 3.25 2.58
C TYR A 66 4.41 2.85 2.86
N ARG A 67 3.85 3.41 3.93
CA ARG A 67 2.50 3.04 4.39
C ARG A 67 1.43 3.55 3.42
N LEU A 68 0.49 2.66 3.05
CA LEU A 68 -0.66 3.05 2.25
C LEU A 68 -1.57 3.99 3.03
N GLU A 69 -1.96 5.08 2.40
CA GLU A 69 -2.94 6.00 2.94
C GLU A 69 -4.31 5.76 2.31
N GLU A 70 -5.35 6.26 2.95
CA GLU A 70 -6.74 6.09 2.49
C GLU A 70 -6.91 6.50 1.03
N GLU A 71 -6.35 7.64 0.65
CA GLU A 71 -6.49 8.18 -0.70
C GLU A 71 -5.81 7.29 -1.73
N GLU A 72 -4.67 6.70 -1.39
CA GLU A 72 -3.94 5.81 -2.30
C GLU A 72 -4.73 4.54 -2.61
N THR A 73 -5.46 4.02 -1.62
CA THR A 73 -6.23 2.79 -1.84
C THR A 73 -7.29 2.97 -2.91
N GLU A 74 -7.78 4.20 -3.12
CA GLU A 74 -8.77 4.50 -4.14
C GLU A 74 -8.15 4.63 -5.54
N GLU A 75 -6.82 4.62 -5.63
CA GLU A 75 -6.09 4.78 -6.89
C GLU A 75 -5.45 3.48 -7.37
N ILE A 76 -5.61 2.40 -6.64
CA ILE A 76 -4.94 1.13 -6.93
C ILE A 76 -5.93 0.00 -7.13
N VAL A 77 -5.49 -1.00 -7.90
CA VAL A 77 -6.25 -2.24 -8.09
C VAL A 77 -5.33 -3.43 -7.84
N LYS A 78 -5.86 -4.45 -7.21
CA LYS A 78 -5.16 -5.72 -7.06
C LYS A 78 -5.13 -6.44 -8.41
N ILE A 79 -3.97 -6.97 -8.77
CA ILE A 79 -3.80 -7.73 -10.01
C ILE A 79 -3.37 -9.17 -9.74
#